data_7fc756d4a3d22e25c2d957ccada736e7
#
_entry.id   7fc756d4a3d22e25c2d957ccada736e7
#
_cell.length_a   1.000
_cell.length_b   1.000
_cell.length_c   1.000
_cell.angle_alpha   90.00
_cell.angle_beta   90.00
_cell.angle_gamma   90.00
#
_symmetry.space_group_name_H-M   'P 1'
#
loop_
_entity.id
_entity.type
_entity.pdbx_description
1 polymer ?
#
loop_
_entity_poly.entity_id
_entity_poly.type
_entity_poly.pdbx_seq_one_letter_code
_entity_poly.pdbx_strand_id
1 'polypeptide(L)'
;FDTQRKLTDKEIQEVIKYCRHDVQETMHIFAENIDEFTSQMELLKMFDLPLRHISKTKAQLSAVILEAKQPNFPRDDEFDYTFPDTLQINKYTEVLEFYKNARNLNNPYANYLDINIAGVPHVFAWGGIHGARQNYYGEGHYLLIDVASYYPALMIEYDYLSRNVKDPRKFKEIRDTRLKYKEAKDKRQGPLKIVINGTYGAMKDKYNGLYDPLQANNVCIGGMTLLLDLIEKIEPHCQLIQSNTDGVLVKLNHPDDYYLIDDICYEWEKRTRMELEFEEYTKVIQKDVNNYILVSADGKLETKGAYVKKLNPLDNDLPIVNEAVVNYLVHGIEPEETIFRCEELIK
;
A
#
# COMPACT_ATOMS: atom_id res chain seq x y z
N PHE A 1 -26.58 -22.88 18.94
CA PHE A 1 -27.32 -23.34 20.13
C PHE A 1 -28.52 -22.42 20.36
N ASP A 2 -29.66 -23.03 20.85
CA ASP A 2 -30.82 -22.26 21.25
C ASP A 2 -30.55 -21.65 22.64
N THR A 3 -30.52 -20.31 22.73
CA THR A 3 -30.25 -19.56 23.97
C THR A 3 -31.46 -19.43 24.86
N GLN A 4 -32.66 -19.90 24.43
CA GLN A 4 -33.91 -19.79 25.18
C GLN A 4 -34.17 -20.98 26.10
N ARG A 5 -33.35 -21.99 26.05
CA ARG A 5 -33.43 -23.20 26.88
C ARG A 5 -32.11 -23.58 27.53
N LYS A 6 -32.15 -24.40 28.56
CA LYS A 6 -30.95 -25.02 29.15
C LYS A 6 -30.32 -26.01 28.15
N LEU A 7 -29.00 -26.00 28.05
CA LEU A 7 -28.26 -26.96 27.28
C LEU A 7 -28.34 -28.34 27.94
N THR A 8 -28.37 -29.38 27.11
CA THR A 8 -28.21 -30.76 27.57
C THR A 8 -26.73 -31.03 27.92
N ASP A 9 -26.47 -32.10 28.70
CA ASP A 9 -25.08 -32.47 29.05
C ASP A 9 -24.20 -32.74 27.83
N LYS A 10 -24.75 -33.30 26.74
CA LYS A 10 -24.05 -33.49 25.48
C LYS A 10 -23.68 -32.15 24.84
N GLU A 11 -24.61 -31.22 24.76
CA GLU A 11 -24.36 -29.88 24.21
C GLU A 11 -23.33 -29.11 25.05
N ILE A 12 -23.35 -29.27 26.38
CA ILE A 12 -22.33 -28.69 27.27
C ILE A 12 -20.95 -29.21 26.91
N GLN A 13 -20.79 -30.50 26.65
CA GLN A 13 -19.49 -31.05 26.24
C GLN A 13 -19.04 -30.53 24.88
N GLU A 14 -19.96 -30.36 23.94
CA GLU A 14 -19.68 -29.75 22.63
C GLU A 14 -19.23 -28.28 22.79
N VAL A 15 -19.90 -27.48 23.60
CA VAL A 15 -19.50 -26.11 23.92
C VAL A 15 -18.12 -26.05 24.56
N ILE A 16 -17.83 -26.93 25.52
CA ILE A 16 -16.50 -26.99 26.15
C ILE A 16 -15.42 -27.32 25.13
N LYS A 17 -15.66 -28.27 24.23
CA LYS A 17 -14.73 -28.64 23.15
C LYS A 17 -14.51 -27.45 22.23
N TYR A 18 -15.56 -26.76 21.81
CA TYR A 18 -15.52 -25.57 20.98
C TYR A 18 -14.70 -24.45 21.64
N CYS A 19 -15.01 -24.10 22.90
CA CYS A 19 -14.26 -23.07 23.63
C CYS A 19 -12.77 -23.41 23.78
N ARG A 20 -12.42 -24.69 23.98
CA ARG A 20 -11.00 -25.10 24.02
C ARG A 20 -10.32 -24.93 22.69
N HIS A 21 -11.01 -25.26 21.59
CA HIS A 21 -10.51 -25.02 20.24
C HIS A 21 -10.27 -23.53 19.98
N ASP A 22 -11.25 -22.65 20.30
CA ASP A 22 -11.11 -21.20 20.14
C ASP A 22 -9.89 -20.65 20.89
N VAL A 23 -9.65 -21.14 22.13
CA VAL A 23 -8.45 -20.74 22.89
C VAL A 23 -7.17 -21.20 22.21
N GLN A 24 -7.13 -22.43 21.69
CA GLN A 24 -5.98 -22.98 20.98
C GLN A 24 -5.68 -22.18 19.69
N GLU A 25 -6.71 -21.89 18.89
CA GLU A 25 -6.58 -21.06 17.70
C GLU A 25 -6.11 -19.63 18.03
N THR A 26 -6.65 -19.02 19.09
CA THR A 26 -6.21 -17.71 19.55
C THR A 26 -4.73 -17.72 19.97
N MET A 27 -4.28 -18.77 20.65
CA MET A 27 -2.87 -18.94 21.03
C MET A 27 -1.97 -19.16 19.80
N HIS A 28 -2.44 -19.93 18.81
CA HIS A 28 -1.73 -20.13 17.56
C HIS A 28 -1.58 -18.81 16.79
N ILE A 29 -2.68 -18.07 16.59
CA ILE A 29 -2.65 -16.75 15.95
C ILE A 29 -1.70 -15.78 16.67
N PHE A 30 -1.70 -15.80 18.02
CA PHE A 30 -0.77 -14.96 18.80
C PHE A 30 0.69 -15.37 18.57
N ALA A 31 0.99 -16.65 18.54
CA ALA A 31 2.34 -17.15 18.31
C ALA A 31 2.87 -16.78 16.91
N GLU A 32 2.04 -16.90 15.88
CA GLU A 32 2.38 -16.52 14.51
C GLU A 32 2.57 -15.01 14.34
N ASN A 33 1.92 -14.18 15.19
CA ASN A 33 1.99 -12.72 15.14
C ASN A 33 2.82 -12.12 16.28
N ILE A 34 3.70 -12.87 16.91
CA ILE A 34 4.49 -12.41 18.07
C ILE A 34 5.35 -11.18 17.75
N ASP A 35 5.84 -11.07 16.52
CA ASP A 35 6.65 -9.93 16.08
C ASP A 35 5.83 -8.62 16.03
N GLU A 36 4.55 -8.69 15.62
CA GLU A 36 3.65 -7.53 15.67
C GLU A 36 3.38 -7.09 17.11
N PHE A 37 3.12 -8.04 18.00
CA PHE A 37 2.92 -7.76 19.42
C PHE A 37 4.17 -7.14 20.03
N THR A 38 5.35 -7.70 19.76
CA THR A 38 6.63 -7.20 20.26
C THR A 38 6.88 -5.77 19.75
N SER A 39 6.67 -5.52 18.47
CA SER A 39 6.81 -4.19 17.87
C SER A 39 5.86 -3.17 18.53
N GLN A 40 4.63 -3.58 18.85
CA GLN A 40 3.67 -2.71 19.54
C GLN A 40 4.09 -2.42 20.99
N MET A 41 4.62 -3.42 21.71
CA MET A 41 5.18 -3.25 23.05
C MET A 41 6.40 -2.31 23.06
N GLU A 42 7.29 -2.43 22.08
CA GLU A 42 8.42 -1.54 21.92
C GLU A 42 7.98 -0.11 21.61
N LEU A 43 6.95 0.06 20.77
CA LEU A 43 6.36 1.37 20.48
C LEU A 43 5.83 2.04 21.76
N LEU A 44 5.11 1.31 22.62
CA LEU A 44 4.64 1.84 23.91
C LEU A 44 5.80 2.32 24.78
N LYS A 45 6.89 1.55 24.85
CA LYS A 45 8.09 1.92 25.61
C LYS A 45 8.78 3.16 25.02
N MET A 46 8.93 3.24 23.71
CA MET A 46 9.59 4.37 23.02
C MET A 46 8.89 5.71 23.26
N PHE A 47 7.59 5.70 23.44
CA PHE A 47 6.77 6.90 23.65
C PHE A 47 6.22 7.03 25.08
N ASP A 48 6.74 6.24 26.02
CA ASP A 48 6.32 6.23 27.44
C ASP A 48 4.79 6.11 27.61
N LEU A 49 4.19 5.23 26.83
CA LEU A 49 2.73 5.02 26.87
C LEU A 49 2.35 3.91 27.86
N PRO A 50 1.26 4.10 28.63
CA PRO A 50 0.75 3.08 29.54
C PRO A 50 0.38 1.77 28.83
N LEU A 51 0.60 0.62 29.50
CA LEU A 51 0.31 -0.70 28.96
C LEU A 51 -1.16 -0.89 28.51
N ARG A 52 -2.12 -0.13 29.07
CA ARG A 52 -3.51 -0.16 28.61
C ARG A 52 -3.69 0.20 27.11
N HIS A 53 -2.67 0.80 26.49
CA HIS A 53 -2.68 1.11 25.05
C HIS A 53 -2.32 -0.09 24.15
N ILE A 54 -1.93 -1.25 24.71
CA ILE A 54 -1.59 -2.45 23.95
C ILE A 54 -2.76 -2.99 23.11
N SER A 55 -3.99 -2.76 23.55
CA SER A 55 -5.20 -3.17 22.82
C SER A 55 -5.64 -2.20 21.72
N LYS A 56 -4.94 -1.08 21.56
CA LYS A 56 -5.26 -0.10 20.52
C LYS A 56 -4.78 -0.58 19.14
N THR A 57 -5.55 -0.25 18.11
CA THR A 57 -5.11 -0.47 16.72
C THR A 57 -3.92 0.44 16.37
N LYS A 58 -3.20 0.10 15.30
CA LYS A 58 -2.10 0.93 14.76
C LYS A 58 -2.54 2.38 14.52
N ALA A 59 -3.75 2.57 13.96
CA ALA A 59 -4.35 3.89 13.73
C ALA A 59 -4.63 4.67 15.04
N GLN A 60 -5.16 3.99 16.06
CA GLN A 60 -5.40 4.61 17.37
C GLN A 60 -4.11 4.97 18.10
N LEU A 61 -3.06 4.14 17.99
CA LEU A 61 -1.74 4.45 18.56
C LEU A 61 -1.12 5.66 17.88
N SER A 62 -1.22 5.76 16.55
CA SER A 62 -0.75 6.94 15.81
C SER A 62 -1.39 8.22 16.31
N ALA A 63 -2.72 8.22 16.53
CA ALA A 63 -3.43 9.38 17.07
C ALA A 63 -2.96 9.76 18.49
N VAL A 64 -2.73 8.77 19.36
CA VAL A 64 -2.23 9.00 20.72
C VAL A 64 -0.82 9.60 20.69
N ILE A 65 0.07 9.00 19.90
CA ILE A 65 1.47 9.44 19.78
C ILE A 65 1.55 10.85 19.22
N LEU A 66 0.74 11.17 18.21
CA LEU A 66 0.70 12.50 17.58
C LEU A 66 -0.16 13.52 18.35
N GLU A 67 -0.71 13.13 19.50
CA GLU A 67 -1.57 13.96 20.34
C GLU A 67 -2.75 14.60 19.57
N ALA A 68 -3.29 13.84 18.61
CA ALA A 68 -4.33 14.31 17.70
C ALA A 68 -5.70 14.37 18.40
N LYS A 69 -6.45 15.44 18.13
CA LYS A 69 -7.81 15.64 18.65
C LYS A 69 -8.72 16.16 17.55
N GLN A 70 -9.86 15.50 17.36
CA GLN A 70 -10.89 15.99 16.47
C GLN A 70 -11.46 17.34 16.96
N PRO A 71 -11.81 18.25 16.03
CA PRO A 71 -12.58 19.43 16.35
C PRO A 71 -14.03 19.05 16.75
N ASN A 72 -14.74 19.99 17.38
CA ASN A 72 -16.14 19.80 17.81
C ASN A 72 -17.16 20.02 16.66
N PHE A 73 -16.71 20.04 15.40
CA PHE A 73 -17.55 20.21 14.21
C PHE A 73 -17.16 19.19 13.14
N PRO A 74 -18.09 18.72 12.30
CA PRO A 74 -17.79 17.79 11.22
C PRO A 74 -16.96 18.49 10.13
N ARG A 75 -16.14 17.70 9.42
CA ARG A 75 -15.32 18.11 8.27
C ARG A 75 -15.65 17.32 7.00
N ASP A 76 -16.85 16.76 6.92
CA ASP A 76 -17.21 15.83 5.83
C ASP A 76 -17.48 16.54 4.49
N ASP A 77 -17.75 17.85 4.51
CA ASP A 77 -18.16 18.65 3.35
C ASP A 77 -17.04 19.55 2.79
N GLU A 78 -15.78 19.21 3.06
CA GLU A 78 -14.62 19.95 2.55
C GLU A 78 -14.10 19.29 1.27
N PHE A 79 -14.24 19.97 0.12
CA PHE A 79 -13.83 19.48 -1.21
C PHE A 79 -12.90 20.43 -1.96
N ASP A 80 -12.31 21.41 -1.26
CA ASP A 80 -11.34 22.36 -1.84
C ASP A 80 -9.94 21.75 -1.79
N TYR A 81 -9.68 20.83 -2.71
CA TYR A 81 -8.41 20.10 -2.76
C TYR A 81 -7.28 21.02 -3.22
N THR A 82 -6.10 20.79 -2.63
CA THR A 82 -4.86 21.44 -3.00
C THR A 82 -3.98 20.49 -3.79
N PHE A 83 -3.28 21.04 -4.78
CA PHE A 83 -2.30 20.29 -5.56
C PHE A 83 -0.88 20.64 -5.09
N PRO A 84 0.09 19.71 -5.24
CA PRO A 84 1.49 20.04 -5.02
C PRO A 84 1.91 21.30 -5.79
N ASP A 85 2.57 22.24 -5.12
CA ASP A 85 3.05 23.50 -5.70
C ASP A 85 4.10 23.30 -6.81
N THR A 86 4.67 22.12 -6.85
CA THR A 86 5.72 21.69 -7.81
C THR A 86 5.17 20.98 -9.04
N LEU A 87 3.85 20.78 -9.13
CA LEU A 87 3.22 20.01 -10.19
C LEU A 87 3.36 20.65 -11.57
N GLN A 88 3.69 19.85 -12.59
CA GLN A 88 3.88 20.27 -13.97
C GLN A 88 3.21 19.32 -14.96
N ILE A 89 1.88 19.29 -14.96
CA ILE A 89 1.07 18.55 -15.93
C ILE A 89 0.62 19.47 -17.05
N ASN A 90 0.88 19.07 -18.31
CA ASN A 90 0.50 19.83 -19.50
C ASN A 90 -0.46 19.04 -20.40
N LYS A 91 -0.29 17.72 -20.49
CA LYS A 91 -1.06 16.86 -21.40
C LYS A 91 -2.37 16.36 -20.77
N TYR A 92 -2.31 15.91 -19.51
CA TYR A 92 -3.42 15.26 -18.82
C TYR A 92 -4.15 16.19 -17.86
N THR A 93 -4.39 17.43 -18.28
CA THR A 93 -5.00 18.51 -17.46
C THR A 93 -6.43 18.21 -17.03
N GLU A 94 -7.14 17.34 -17.75
CA GLU A 94 -8.51 16.92 -17.41
C GLU A 94 -8.59 16.23 -16.05
N VAL A 95 -7.51 15.56 -15.59
CA VAL A 95 -7.42 14.99 -14.25
C VAL A 95 -7.45 16.09 -13.19
N LEU A 96 -6.73 17.20 -13.41
CA LEU A 96 -6.74 18.34 -12.50
C LEU A 96 -8.12 19.00 -12.46
N GLU A 97 -8.75 19.19 -13.63
CA GLU A 97 -10.08 19.78 -13.73
C GLU A 97 -11.15 18.92 -13.05
N PHE A 98 -11.04 17.58 -13.12
CA PHE A 98 -11.93 16.67 -12.41
C PHE A 98 -11.93 16.96 -10.90
N TYR A 99 -10.75 17.03 -10.27
CA TYR A 99 -10.64 17.28 -8.83
C TYR A 99 -10.95 18.73 -8.43
N LYS A 100 -10.63 19.73 -9.24
CA LYS A 100 -11.03 21.13 -9.00
C LYS A 100 -12.54 21.30 -8.99
N ASN A 101 -13.25 20.51 -9.79
CA ASN A 101 -14.70 20.57 -9.89
C ASN A 101 -15.43 19.61 -8.92
N ALA A 102 -14.73 18.90 -8.06
CA ALA A 102 -15.29 17.89 -7.16
C ALA A 102 -16.44 18.41 -6.29
N ARG A 103 -16.36 19.66 -5.81
CA ARG A 103 -17.43 20.32 -5.04
C ARG A 103 -18.78 20.36 -5.79
N ASN A 104 -18.75 20.44 -7.13
CA ASN A 104 -19.94 20.54 -7.95
C ASN A 104 -20.56 19.19 -8.32
N LEU A 105 -19.89 18.08 -7.95
CA LEU A 105 -20.36 16.74 -8.21
C LEU A 105 -21.46 16.36 -7.20
N ASN A 106 -22.53 15.77 -7.69
CA ASN A 106 -23.49 15.11 -6.82
C ASN A 106 -22.85 13.83 -6.26
N ASN A 107 -22.72 13.73 -4.93
CA ASN A 107 -21.99 12.66 -4.27
C ASN A 107 -20.56 12.46 -4.85
N PRO A 108 -19.59 13.35 -4.54
CA PRO A 108 -18.26 13.33 -5.16
C PRO A 108 -17.58 11.95 -5.09
N TYR A 109 -17.68 11.25 -3.97
CA TYR A 109 -17.03 9.95 -3.76
C TYR A 109 -17.60 8.79 -4.61
N ALA A 110 -18.75 8.96 -5.24
CA ALA A 110 -19.31 7.99 -6.20
C ALA A 110 -18.84 8.27 -7.65
N ASN A 111 -18.12 9.36 -7.88
CA ASN A 111 -17.65 9.75 -9.20
C ASN A 111 -16.19 9.33 -9.41
N TYR A 112 -15.83 9.05 -10.65
CA TYR A 112 -14.48 8.74 -11.10
C TYR A 112 -14.27 9.26 -12.51
N LEU A 113 -13.02 9.36 -12.93
CA LEU A 113 -12.61 9.72 -14.28
C LEU A 113 -11.87 8.55 -14.92
N ASP A 114 -12.43 8.02 -16.02
CA ASP A 114 -11.73 7.07 -16.88
C ASP A 114 -10.96 7.81 -17.96
N ILE A 115 -9.67 7.54 -18.07
CA ILE A 115 -8.77 8.20 -19.01
C ILE A 115 -7.67 7.26 -19.47
N ASN A 116 -7.23 7.41 -20.72
CA ASN A 116 -6.06 6.69 -21.23
C ASN A 116 -4.78 7.50 -21.01
N ILE A 117 -3.84 6.97 -20.23
CA ILE A 117 -2.55 7.57 -19.95
C ILE A 117 -1.45 6.74 -20.61
N ALA A 118 -0.66 7.32 -21.50
CA ALA A 118 0.43 6.64 -22.19
C ALA A 118 0.03 5.30 -22.83
N GLY A 119 -1.21 5.21 -23.36
CA GLY A 119 -1.76 3.99 -23.96
C GLY A 119 -2.26 2.94 -22.96
N VAL A 120 -2.41 3.28 -21.68
CA VAL A 120 -2.89 2.41 -20.61
C VAL A 120 -4.18 2.99 -20.01
N PRO A 121 -5.27 2.19 -19.89
CA PRO A 121 -6.48 2.64 -19.20
C PRO A 121 -6.23 2.91 -17.71
N HIS A 122 -6.67 4.06 -17.23
CA HIS A 122 -6.57 4.48 -15.84
C HIS A 122 -7.90 4.93 -15.29
N VAL A 123 -8.09 4.73 -13.99
CA VAL A 123 -9.24 5.24 -13.24
C VAL A 123 -8.73 6.17 -12.16
N PHE A 124 -9.19 7.42 -12.18
CA PHE A 124 -8.93 8.40 -11.13
C PHE A 124 -10.16 8.54 -10.25
N ALA A 125 -10.01 8.20 -8.98
CA ALA A 125 -11.04 8.26 -7.95
C ALA A 125 -10.44 8.82 -6.65
N TRP A 126 -10.81 8.32 -5.48
CA TRP A 126 -10.44 8.84 -4.16
C TRP A 126 -9.42 7.93 -3.44
N GLY A 127 -8.54 7.31 -4.21
CA GLY A 127 -7.48 6.41 -3.75
C GLY A 127 -6.15 6.70 -4.42
N GLY A 128 -5.35 5.65 -4.70
CA GLY A 128 -4.14 5.76 -5.51
C GLY A 128 -4.44 5.74 -7.01
N ILE A 129 -3.46 6.13 -7.81
CA ILE A 129 -3.51 5.94 -9.27
C ILE A 129 -3.45 4.45 -9.58
N HIS A 130 -4.33 3.97 -10.47
CA HIS A 130 -4.33 2.57 -10.90
C HIS A 130 -4.62 2.49 -12.40
N GLY A 131 -3.70 1.89 -13.11
CA GLY A 131 -3.85 1.59 -14.53
C GLY A 131 -2.91 0.46 -14.93
N ALA A 132 -3.36 -0.43 -15.82
CA ALA A 132 -2.54 -1.55 -16.27
C ALA A 132 -2.92 -2.01 -17.65
N ARG A 133 -1.92 -2.48 -18.43
CA ARG A 133 -2.17 -3.27 -19.63
C ARG A 133 -2.77 -4.60 -19.23
N GLN A 134 -3.99 -4.88 -19.71
CA GLN A 134 -4.68 -6.11 -19.36
C GLN A 134 -4.09 -7.31 -20.10
N ASN A 135 -3.98 -8.47 -19.41
CA ASN A 135 -3.49 -9.73 -19.95
C ASN A 135 -2.16 -9.56 -20.71
N TYR A 136 -1.22 -8.85 -20.09
CA TYR A 136 0.08 -8.54 -20.67
C TYR A 136 1.12 -9.63 -20.33
N TYR A 137 1.85 -10.07 -21.36
CA TYR A 137 3.04 -10.91 -21.24
C TYR A 137 4.15 -10.25 -22.05
N GLY A 138 5.34 -10.14 -21.46
CA GLY A 138 6.48 -9.60 -22.18
C GLY A 138 7.81 -9.93 -21.52
N GLU A 139 8.81 -10.02 -22.37
CA GLU A 139 10.23 -10.13 -22.00
C GLU A 139 11.00 -8.91 -22.52
N GLY A 140 12.06 -8.54 -21.83
CA GLY A 140 12.88 -7.37 -22.18
C GLY A 140 13.41 -6.66 -20.94
N HIS A 141 13.66 -5.37 -21.06
CA HIS A 141 14.14 -4.53 -19.97
C HIS A 141 12.99 -3.73 -19.37
N TYR A 142 12.66 -4.01 -18.12
CA TYR A 142 11.61 -3.31 -17.36
C TYR A 142 12.23 -2.60 -16.18
N LEU A 143 11.69 -1.43 -15.89
CA LEU A 143 12.05 -0.63 -14.75
C LEU A 143 10.80 -0.35 -13.93
N LEU A 144 10.80 -0.77 -12.66
CA LEU A 144 9.84 -0.36 -11.66
C LEU A 144 10.42 0.85 -10.95
N ILE A 145 9.67 1.93 -10.93
CA ILE A 145 10.04 3.23 -10.34
C ILE A 145 9.04 3.51 -9.22
N ASP A 146 9.44 3.33 -7.97
CA ASP A 146 8.58 3.51 -6.80
C ASP A 146 9.00 4.74 -6.00
N VAL A 147 8.03 5.45 -5.42
CA VAL A 147 8.31 6.58 -4.53
C VAL A 147 8.51 6.10 -3.11
N ALA A 148 9.69 6.34 -2.57
CA ALA A 148 10.05 5.95 -1.22
C ALA A 148 9.15 6.59 -0.15
N SER A 149 8.46 5.76 0.64
CA SER A 149 7.57 6.22 1.72
C SER A 149 6.57 7.29 1.27
N TYR A 150 5.91 7.10 0.14
CA TYR A 150 5.19 8.12 -0.62
C TYR A 150 4.19 8.94 0.20
N TYR A 151 3.19 8.32 0.81
CA TYR A 151 2.16 9.05 1.57
C TYR A 151 2.73 9.81 2.78
N PRO A 152 3.66 9.26 3.57
CA PRO A 152 4.39 10.02 4.57
C PRO A 152 5.17 11.21 4.02
N ALA A 153 5.81 11.06 2.85
CA ALA A 153 6.52 12.16 2.21
C ALA A 153 5.55 13.28 1.79
N LEU A 154 4.42 12.95 1.17
CA LEU A 154 3.37 13.90 0.83
C LEU A 154 2.82 14.66 2.05
N MET A 155 2.57 13.96 3.16
CA MET A 155 2.10 14.56 4.40
C MET A 155 3.10 15.58 4.98
N ILE A 156 4.41 15.35 4.76
CA ILE A 156 5.48 16.21 5.29
C ILE A 156 5.80 17.36 4.33
N GLU A 157 6.03 17.04 3.04
CA GLU A 157 6.58 18.00 2.08
C GLU A 157 5.53 18.96 1.51
N TYR A 158 4.24 18.58 1.56
CA TYR A 158 3.11 19.37 1.07
C TYR A 158 2.08 19.72 2.16
N ASP A 159 2.44 19.53 3.45
CA ASP A 159 1.59 19.84 4.59
C ASP A 159 0.22 19.14 4.57
N TYR A 160 0.17 17.89 4.03
CA TYR A 160 -1.07 17.11 3.96
C TYR A 160 -1.32 16.24 5.21
N LEU A 161 -0.56 16.43 6.28
CA LEU A 161 -0.83 15.80 7.56
C LEU A 161 -2.15 16.31 8.14
N SER A 162 -2.86 15.47 8.88
CA SER A 162 -4.09 15.88 9.57
C SER A 162 -3.89 17.16 10.37
N ARG A 163 -4.78 18.13 10.17
CA ARG A 163 -4.85 19.42 10.90
C ARG A 163 -5.20 19.23 12.39
N ASN A 164 -5.52 18.00 12.79
CA ASN A 164 -5.82 17.63 14.18
C ASN A 164 -4.57 17.29 14.99
N VAL A 165 -3.41 17.16 14.34
CA VAL A 165 -2.12 16.89 15.00
C VAL A 165 -1.66 18.14 15.74
N LYS A 166 -1.25 17.95 16.99
CA LYS A 166 -0.83 19.07 17.84
C LYS A 166 0.47 19.73 17.37
N ASP A 167 1.46 18.90 17.00
CA ASP A 167 2.75 19.35 16.45
C ASP A 167 3.13 18.49 15.24
N PRO A 168 2.96 19.02 14.00
CA PRO A 168 3.31 18.30 12.78
C PRO A 168 4.79 17.89 12.69
N ARG A 169 5.71 18.62 13.33
CA ARG A 169 7.15 18.30 13.33
C ARG A 169 7.43 16.94 13.94
N LYS A 170 6.63 16.50 14.91
CA LYS A 170 6.75 15.19 15.54
C LYS A 170 6.61 14.05 14.53
N PHE A 171 5.70 14.15 13.56
CA PHE A 171 5.55 13.15 12.51
C PHE A 171 6.80 13.06 11.63
N LYS A 172 7.36 14.20 11.24
CA LYS A 172 8.62 14.27 10.49
C LYS A 172 9.78 13.65 11.29
N GLU A 173 9.93 13.99 12.56
CA GLU A 173 10.98 13.43 13.45
C GLU A 173 10.88 11.90 13.56
N ILE A 174 9.65 11.37 13.66
CA ILE A 174 9.41 9.92 13.68
C ILE A 174 9.83 9.28 12.36
N ARG A 175 9.47 9.87 11.20
CA ARG A 175 9.89 9.41 9.88
C ARG A 175 11.41 9.42 9.75
N ASP A 176 12.05 10.53 10.05
CA ASP A 176 13.50 10.69 9.92
C ASP A 176 14.27 9.73 10.83
N THR A 177 13.77 9.52 12.07
CA THR A 177 14.35 8.54 13.01
C THR A 177 14.20 7.11 12.46
N ARG A 178 13.04 6.78 11.90
CA ARG A 178 12.82 5.48 11.27
C ARG A 178 13.78 5.23 10.11
N LEU A 179 14.01 6.22 9.25
CA LEU A 179 14.94 6.08 8.12
C LEU A 179 16.37 5.82 8.59
N LYS A 180 16.85 6.55 9.58
CA LYS A 180 18.16 6.30 10.22
C LYS A 180 18.27 4.88 10.78
N TYR A 181 17.22 4.36 11.41
CA TYR A 181 17.20 2.98 11.91
C TYR A 181 17.15 1.96 10.77
N LYS A 182 16.44 2.24 9.66
CA LYS A 182 16.40 1.39 8.46
C LYS A 182 17.81 1.25 7.85
N GLU A 183 18.51 2.36 7.66
CA GLU A 183 19.89 2.39 7.15
C GLU A 183 20.85 1.62 8.05
N ALA A 184 20.75 1.79 9.35
CA ALA A 184 21.55 1.09 10.36
C ALA A 184 21.13 -0.38 10.55
N LYS A 185 20.12 -0.90 9.83
CA LYS A 185 19.52 -2.23 10.02
C LYS A 185 19.05 -2.50 11.45
N ASP A 186 18.67 -1.44 12.18
CA ASP A 186 18.20 -1.50 13.56
C ASP A 186 16.71 -1.91 13.59
N LYS A 187 16.39 -2.93 14.39
CA LYS A 187 15.03 -3.46 14.54
C LYS A 187 14.02 -2.40 15.02
N ARG A 188 14.47 -1.35 15.73
CA ARG A 188 13.63 -0.24 16.18
C ARG A 188 12.91 0.52 15.06
N GLN A 189 13.33 0.37 13.81
CA GLN A 189 12.59 0.89 12.66
C GLN A 189 11.18 0.30 12.54
N GLY A 190 10.97 -0.97 12.94
CA GLY A 190 9.68 -1.66 12.86
C GLY A 190 8.56 -0.97 13.66
N PRO A 191 8.72 -0.73 14.97
CA PRO A 191 7.76 0.02 15.78
C PRO A 191 7.39 1.39 15.18
N LEU A 192 8.37 2.18 14.73
CA LEU A 192 8.11 3.49 14.13
C LEU A 192 7.33 3.40 12.81
N LYS A 193 7.49 2.31 12.04
CA LYS A 193 6.71 2.04 10.83
C LYS A 193 5.20 1.95 11.12
N ILE A 194 4.83 1.49 12.33
CA ILE A 194 3.42 1.41 12.77
C ILE A 194 2.78 2.81 12.76
N VAL A 195 3.46 3.82 13.31
CA VAL A 195 2.96 5.20 13.35
C VAL A 195 2.86 5.77 11.95
N ILE A 196 3.93 5.64 11.16
CA ILE A 196 4.01 6.20 9.81
C ILE A 196 2.91 5.66 8.92
N ASN A 197 2.73 4.33 8.87
CA ASN A 197 1.73 3.70 8.01
C ASN A 197 0.30 3.80 8.57
N GLY A 198 0.15 3.87 9.90
CA GLY A 198 -1.16 3.97 10.55
C GLY A 198 -1.80 5.35 10.41
N THR A 199 -1.01 6.41 10.22
CA THR A 199 -1.50 7.79 10.21
C THR A 199 -2.45 8.06 9.05
N TYR A 200 -2.10 7.67 7.81
CA TYR A 200 -2.96 7.89 6.65
C TYR A 200 -4.34 7.22 6.78
N GLY A 201 -4.36 5.94 7.15
CA GLY A 201 -5.62 5.22 7.38
C GLY A 201 -6.47 5.84 8.49
N ALA A 202 -5.82 6.34 9.54
CA ALA A 202 -6.49 7.02 10.65
C ALA A 202 -7.14 8.35 10.23
N MET A 203 -6.60 9.05 9.23
CA MET A 203 -7.19 10.30 8.70
C MET A 203 -8.53 10.06 7.98
N LYS A 204 -8.80 8.83 7.53
CA LYS A 204 -10.08 8.41 6.92
C LYS A 204 -11.10 7.84 7.90
N ASP A 205 -10.70 7.53 9.14
CA ASP A 205 -11.57 6.94 10.15
C ASP A 205 -12.24 8.03 10.99
N LYS A 206 -13.55 8.23 10.81
CA LYS A 206 -14.34 9.25 11.49
C LYS A 206 -14.34 9.16 13.03
N TYR A 207 -13.98 8.03 13.59
CA TYR A 207 -13.87 7.83 15.04
C TYR A 207 -12.46 8.04 15.58
N ASN A 208 -11.49 8.34 14.71
CA ASN A 208 -10.11 8.53 15.10
C ASN A 208 -9.78 10.02 15.33
N GLY A 209 -8.92 10.33 16.32
CA GLY A 209 -8.47 11.69 16.57
C GLY A 209 -7.80 12.37 15.38
N LEU A 210 -7.23 11.59 14.46
CA LEU A 210 -6.61 12.07 13.22
C LEU A 210 -7.60 12.35 12.09
N TYR A 211 -8.90 12.09 12.24
CA TYR A 211 -9.88 12.22 11.18
C TYR A 211 -9.85 13.58 10.48
N ASP A 212 -9.47 13.58 9.23
CA ASP A 212 -9.36 14.77 8.38
C ASP A 212 -9.49 14.36 6.89
N PRO A 213 -10.71 14.18 6.39
CA PRO A 213 -10.95 13.65 5.06
C PRO A 213 -10.41 14.55 3.94
N LEU A 214 -10.39 15.87 4.13
CA LEU A 214 -9.78 16.79 3.16
C LEU A 214 -8.30 16.50 2.98
N GLN A 215 -7.54 16.44 4.09
CA GLN A 215 -6.11 16.17 4.03
C GLN A 215 -5.81 14.74 3.56
N ALA A 216 -6.61 13.76 3.97
CA ALA A 216 -6.48 12.39 3.45
C ALA A 216 -6.67 12.32 1.93
N ASN A 217 -7.61 13.09 1.38
CA ASN A 217 -7.80 13.18 -0.07
C ASN A 217 -6.71 14.00 -0.75
N ASN A 218 -6.19 15.06 -0.13
CA ASN A 218 -5.03 15.79 -0.64
C ASN A 218 -3.80 14.88 -0.78
N VAL A 219 -3.56 13.94 0.16
CA VAL A 219 -2.51 12.91 0.02
C VAL A 219 -2.75 12.05 -1.22
N CYS A 220 -3.98 11.55 -1.42
CA CYS A 220 -4.28 10.71 -2.59
C CYS A 220 -4.15 11.50 -3.90
N ILE A 221 -4.78 12.66 -3.98
CA ILE A 221 -4.82 13.50 -5.19
C ILE A 221 -3.41 14.01 -5.51
N GLY A 222 -2.68 14.47 -4.49
CA GLY A 222 -1.29 14.91 -4.65
C GLY A 222 -0.40 13.77 -5.15
N GLY A 223 -0.54 12.56 -4.57
CA GLY A 223 0.19 11.40 -5.02
C GLY A 223 -0.15 11.00 -6.45
N MET A 224 -1.44 10.86 -6.78
CA MET A 224 -1.86 10.51 -8.14
C MET A 224 -1.34 11.54 -9.18
N THR A 225 -1.42 12.81 -8.87
CA THR A 225 -1.02 13.88 -9.81
C THR A 225 0.50 13.99 -9.96
N LEU A 226 1.28 13.76 -8.90
CA LEU A 226 2.74 13.71 -9.01
C LEU A 226 3.23 12.50 -9.81
N LEU A 227 2.62 11.31 -9.64
CA LEU A 227 2.94 10.16 -10.50
C LEU A 227 2.50 10.39 -11.96
N LEU A 228 1.36 11.03 -12.17
CA LEU A 228 0.92 11.42 -13.51
C LEU A 228 1.89 12.40 -14.18
N ASP A 229 2.42 13.37 -13.42
CA ASP A 229 3.48 14.29 -13.85
C ASP A 229 4.75 13.51 -14.27
N LEU A 230 5.17 12.52 -13.47
CA LEU A 230 6.31 11.65 -13.82
C LEU A 230 6.02 10.86 -15.11
N ILE A 231 4.85 10.22 -15.21
CA ILE A 231 4.46 9.45 -16.41
C ILE A 231 4.51 10.35 -17.65
N GLU A 232 3.97 11.57 -17.58
CA GLU A 232 3.99 12.53 -18.69
C GLU A 232 5.40 12.87 -19.18
N LYS A 233 6.38 12.90 -18.27
CA LYS A 233 7.79 13.18 -18.59
C LYS A 233 8.50 11.99 -19.23
N ILE A 234 8.21 10.76 -18.73
CA ILE A 234 8.94 9.56 -19.20
C ILE A 234 8.26 8.86 -20.39
N GLU A 235 6.93 9.05 -20.61
CA GLU A 235 6.18 8.35 -21.66
C GLU A 235 6.74 8.49 -23.09
N PRO A 236 7.47 9.56 -23.48
CA PRO A 236 8.06 9.64 -24.80
C PRO A 236 9.25 8.66 -24.99
N HIS A 237 9.83 8.14 -23.92
CA HIS A 237 11.09 7.38 -23.90
C HIS A 237 10.92 5.92 -23.51
N CYS A 238 9.74 5.52 -23.06
CA CYS A 238 9.46 4.15 -22.64
C CYS A 238 8.00 3.78 -22.89
N GLN A 239 7.67 2.50 -22.69
CA GLN A 239 6.30 2.02 -22.75
C GLN A 239 5.75 1.83 -21.34
N LEU A 240 4.72 2.56 -20.95
CA LEU A 240 4.02 2.33 -19.68
C LEU A 240 3.34 0.96 -19.69
N ILE A 241 3.56 0.17 -18.65
CA ILE A 241 2.95 -1.15 -18.45
C ILE A 241 1.85 -1.05 -17.40
N GLN A 242 2.18 -0.46 -16.23
CA GLN A 242 1.20 -0.19 -15.18
C GLN A 242 1.62 1.00 -14.31
N SER A 243 0.65 1.56 -13.62
CA SER A 243 0.86 2.42 -12.44
C SER A 243 0.05 1.89 -11.26
N ASN A 244 0.59 1.98 -10.06
CA ASN A 244 -0.03 1.44 -8.86
C ASN A 244 0.38 2.28 -7.66
N THR A 245 -0.57 3.01 -7.11
CA THR A 245 -0.51 3.85 -5.89
C THR A 245 0.75 4.70 -5.72
N ASP A 246 1.92 4.10 -5.65
CA ASP A 246 3.22 4.69 -5.30
C ASP A 246 4.31 4.46 -6.35
N GLY A 247 4.01 3.72 -7.44
CA GLY A 247 4.99 3.41 -8.45
C GLY A 247 4.45 3.23 -9.87
N VAL A 248 5.37 3.20 -10.82
CA VAL A 248 5.13 2.97 -12.24
C VAL A 248 6.07 1.90 -12.77
N LEU A 249 5.53 0.95 -13.54
CA LEU A 249 6.30 -0.06 -14.26
C LEU A 249 6.36 0.31 -15.73
N VAL A 250 7.56 0.45 -16.27
CA VAL A 250 7.78 0.78 -17.66
C VAL A 250 8.65 -0.27 -18.35
N LYS A 251 8.48 -0.43 -19.67
CA LYS A 251 9.37 -1.20 -20.53
C LYS A 251 10.28 -0.22 -21.28
N LEU A 252 11.58 -0.38 -21.17
CA LEU A 252 12.57 0.38 -21.93
C LEU A 252 12.62 -0.15 -23.38
N ASN A 253 12.79 0.75 -24.36
CA ASN A 253 12.97 0.36 -25.76
C ASN A 253 14.36 -0.23 -25.99
N HIS A 254 15.37 0.35 -25.31
CA HIS A 254 16.76 -0.14 -25.28
C HIS A 254 17.28 -0.09 -23.84
N PRO A 255 18.25 -0.94 -23.45
CA PRO A 255 18.86 -0.87 -22.12
C PRO A 255 19.45 0.50 -21.79
N ASP A 256 20.04 1.17 -22.78
CA ASP A 256 20.67 2.49 -22.59
C ASP A 256 19.67 3.61 -22.31
N ASP A 257 18.37 3.41 -22.58
CA ASP A 257 17.31 4.36 -22.22
C ASP A 257 17.20 4.53 -20.70
N TYR A 258 17.76 3.61 -19.92
CA TYR A 258 17.85 3.71 -18.47
C TYR A 258 18.43 5.06 -18.03
N TYR A 259 19.56 5.47 -18.60
CA TYR A 259 20.24 6.72 -18.20
C TYR A 259 19.40 7.96 -18.47
N LEU A 260 18.64 7.97 -19.57
CA LEU A 260 17.74 9.07 -19.89
C LEU A 260 16.54 9.13 -18.91
N ILE A 261 15.98 7.95 -18.58
CA ILE A 261 14.90 7.86 -17.57
C ILE A 261 15.41 8.30 -16.19
N ASP A 262 16.61 7.86 -15.79
CA ASP A 262 17.26 8.24 -14.54
C ASP A 262 17.47 9.76 -14.43
N ASP A 263 17.97 10.40 -15.48
CA ASP A 263 18.12 11.87 -15.54
C ASP A 263 16.76 12.59 -15.37
N ILE A 264 15.70 12.12 -16.05
CA ILE A 264 14.36 12.70 -15.93
C ILE A 264 13.82 12.51 -14.49
N CYS A 265 14.01 11.32 -13.93
CA CYS A 265 13.62 11.00 -12.55
C CYS A 265 14.36 11.87 -11.55
N TYR A 266 15.68 12.06 -11.71
CA TYR A 266 16.48 12.92 -10.85
C TYR A 266 15.98 14.39 -10.84
N GLU A 267 15.67 14.95 -12.00
CA GLU A 267 15.11 16.31 -12.07
C GLU A 267 13.70 16.37 -11.47
N TRP A 268 12.91 15.30 -11.61
CA TRP A 268 11.60 15.20 -10.98
C TRP A 268 11.73 15.12 -9.44
N GLU A 269 12.65 14.30 -8.89
CA GLU A 269 12.94 14.20 -7.45
C GLU A 269 13.31 15.56 -6.85
N LYS A 270 14.27 16.26 -7.47
CA LYS A 270 14.72 17.59 -7.03
C LYS A 270 13.57 18.59 -6.98
N ARG A 271 12.70 18.58 -7.98
CA ARG A 271 11.57 19.48 -8.08
C ARG A 271 10.47 19.12 -7.07
N THR A 272 10.13 17.85 -6.94
CA THR A 272 8.99 17.38 -6.14
C THR A 272 9.33 17.12 -4.68
N ARG A 273 10.59 17.09 -4.31
CA ARG A 273 11.08 16.73 -2.96
C ARG A 273 10.73 15.29 -2.57
N MET A 274 10.46 14.44 -3.56
CA MET A 274 10.24 13.01 -3.40
C MET A 274 11.54 12.26 -3.69
N GLU A 275 11.65 11.01 -3.24
CA GLU A 275 12.77 10.11 -3.48
C GLU A 275 12.26 8.89 -4.24
N LEU A 276 12.97 8.45 -5.29
CA LEU A 276 12.61 7.31 -6.11
C LEU A 276 13.52 6.12 -5.82
N GLU A 277 12.96 4.93 -5.79
CA GLU A 277 13.66 3.65 -5.73
C GLU A 277 13.43 2.92 -7.06
N PHE A 278 14.48 2.26 -7.59
CA PHE A 278 14.46 1.60 -8.90
C PHE A 278 14.68 0.11 -8.72
N GLU A 279 13.86 -0.71 -9.40
CA GLU A 279 14.05 -2.15 -9.49
C GLU A 279 13.94 -2.61 -10.95
N GLU A 280 14.85 -3.51 -11.37
CA GLU A 280 14.92 -3.98 -12.73
C GLU A 280 14.36 -5.39 -12.88
N TYR A 281 13.57 -5.60 -13.95
CA TYR A 281 12.96 -6.88 -14.27
C TYR A 281 13.18 -7.24 -15.75
N THR A 282 13.17 -8.55 -16.03
CA THR A 282 13.40 -9.10 -17.39
C THR A 282 12.13 -9.69 -17.99
N LYS A 283 11.14 -10.01 -17.18
CA LYS A 283 9.86 -10.58 -17.62
C LYS A 283 8.72 -10.04 -16.78
N VAL A 284 7.61 -9.76 -17.45
CA VAL A 284 6.35 -9.32 -16.83
C VAL A 284 5.22 -10.23 -17.30
N ILE A 285 4.49 -10.81 -16.35
CA ILE A 285 3.30 -11.60 -16.58
C ILE A 285 2.19 -10.95 -15.76
N GLN A 286 1.22 -10.34 -16.42
CA GLN A 286 0.25 -9.48 -15.76
C GLN A 286 -1.15 -9.74 -16.30
N LYS A 287 -2.11 -10.07 -15.43
CA LYS A 287 -3.52 -10.06 -15.77
C LYS A 287 -4.10 -8.64 -15.67
N ASP A 288 -3.83 -7.99 -14.57
CA ASP A 288 -4.27 -6.62 -14.23
C ASP A 288 -3.36 -6.03 -13.13
N VAL A 289 -3.64 -4.79 -12.68
CA VAL A 289 -2.85 -4.08 -11.67
C VAL A 289 -2.73 -4.79 -10.31
N ASN A 290 -3.61 -5.74 -10.01
CA ASN A 290 -3.63 -6.50 -8.76
C ASN A 290 -3.21 -7.96 -8.91
N ASN A 291 -2.91 -8.42 -10.14
CA ASN A 291 -2.57 -9.80 -10.43
C ASN A 291 -1.40 -9.83 -11.43
N TYR A 292 -0.18 -9.96 -10.92
CA TYR A 292 1.03 -9.98 -11.73
C TYR A 292 2.18 -10.78 -11.11
N ILE A 293 3.14 -11.14 -11.95
CA ILE A 293 4.46 -11.67 -11.61
C ILE A 293 5.49 -10.84 -12.35
N LEU A 294 6.47 -10.30 -11.63
CA LEU A 294 7.68 -9.70 -12.18
C LEU A 294 8.86 -10.63 -11.91
N VAL A 295 9.71 -10.81 -12.91
CA VAL A 295 10.89 -11.69 -12.81
C VAL A 295 12.13 -10.85 -13.01
N SER A 296 13.01 -10.78 -12.01
CA SER A 296 14.30 -10.10 -12.10
C SER A 296 15.35 -10.93 -12.84
N ALA A 297 16.48 -10.33 -13.18
CA ALA A 297 17.57 -11.01 -13.90
C ALA A 297 18.20 -12.17 -13.09
N ASP A 298 18.18 -12.10 -11.77
CA ASP A 298 18.66 -13.16 -10.87
C ASP A 298 17.58 -14.23 -10.56
N GLY A 299 16.43 -14.13 -11.24
CA GLY A 299 15.32 -15.10 -11.10
C GLY A 299 14.45 -14.92 -9.89
N LYS A 300 14.61 -13.83 -9.11
CA LYS A 300 13.68 -13.51 -8.04
C LYS A 300 12.33 -13.10 -8.61
N LEU A 301 11.28 -13.43 -7.87
CA LEU A 301 9.91 -13.13 -8.24
C LEU A 301 9.33 -12.07 -7.30
N GLU A 302 8.74 -11.05 -7.86
CA GLU A 302 7.77 -10.21 -7.18
C GLU A 302 6.38 -10.60 -7.65
N THR A 303 5.48 -10.91 -6.71
CA THR A 303 4.15 -11.42 -7.04
C THR A 303 3.05 -10.67 -6.30
N LYS A 304 1.97 -10.37 -7.00
CA LYS A 304 0.74 -9.83 -6.43
C LYS A 304 -0.46 -10.58 -6.99
N GLY A 305 -1.40 -10.95 -6.13
CA GLY A 305 -2.62 -11.65 -6.51
C GLY A 305 -2.84 -12.95 -5.76
N ALA A 306 -4.10 -13.37 -5.60
CA ALA A 306 -4.50 -14.49 -4.75
C ALA A 306 -3.82 -15.81 -5.12
N TYR A 307 -3.63 -16.08 -6.42
CA TYR A 307 -3.08 -17.34 -6.92
C TYR A 307 -1.57 -17.33 -7.18
N VAL A 308 -0.88 -16.23 -6.89
CA VAL A 308 0.57 -16.11 -7.12
C VAL A 308 1.31 -15.55 -5.91
N LYS A 309 0.59 -15.02 -4.91
CA LYS A 309 1.20 -14.51 -3.66
C LYS A 309 1.87 -15.63 -2.88
N LYS A 310 2.92 -15.30 -2.16
CA LYS A 310 3.44 -16.18 -1.11
C LYS A 310 2.41 -16.26 0.02
N LEU A 311 1.98 -17.47 0.36
CA LEU A 311 1.03 -17.71 1.45
C LEU A 311 1.73 -17.52 2.81
N ASN A 312 0.99 -16.99 3.77
CA ASN A 312 1.40 -16.96 5.17
C ASN A 312 0.74 -18.14 5.94
N PRO A 313 1.23 -18.51 7.14
CA PRO A 313 0.71 -19.65 7.89
C PRO A 313 -0.79 -19.57 8.26
N LEU A 314 -1.39 -18.38 8.17
CA LEU A 314 -2.82 -18.16 8.47
C LEU A 314 -3.71 -18.16 7.22
N ASP A 315 -3.12 -18.25 6.03
CA ASP A 315 -3.88 -18.39 4.78
C ASP A 315 -4.48 -19.80 4.71
N ASN A 316 -5.78 -19.90 4.38
CA ASN A 316 -6.48 -21.18 4.23
C ASN A 316 -6.38 -21.74 2.80
N ASP A 317 -5.63 -21.11 1.92
CA ASP A 317 -5.42 -21.56 0.54
C ASP A 317 -4.42 -22.73 0.49
N LEU A 318 -4.56 -23.57 -0.51
CA LEU A 318 -3.63 -24.68 -0.73
C LEU A 318 -2.34 -24.16 -1.38
N PRO A 319 -1.17 -24.27 -0.73
CA PRO A 319 0.09 -23.74 -1.27
C PRO A 319 0.44 -24.30 -2.67
N ILE A 320 0.12 -25.58 -2.92
CA ILE A 320 0.37 -26.23 -4.21
C ILE A 320 -0.32 -25.53 -5.40
N VAL A 321 -1.46 -24.88 -5.17
CA VAL A 321 -2.18 -24.13 -6.23
C VAL A 321 -1.34 -22.93 -6.67
N ASN A 322 -0.84 -22.15 -5.72
CA ASN A 322 0.00 -21.00 -6.02
C ASN A 322 1.33 -21.43 -6.65
N GLU A 323 1.94 -22.50 -6.14
CA GLU A 323 3.18 -23.06 -6.69
C GLU A 323 3.00 -23.53 -8.12
N ALA A 324 1.92 -24.28 -8.43
CA ALA A 324 1.63 -24.77 -9.78
C ALA A 324 1.36 -23.63 -10.75
N VAL A 325 0.60 -22.60 -10.35
CA VAL A 325 0.33 -21.42 -11.19
C VAL A 325 1.62 -20.65 -11.50
N VAL A 326 2.47 -20.41 -10.49
CA VAL A 326 3.74 -19.71 -10.68
C VAL A 326 4.68 -20.53 -11.57
N ASN A 327 4.84 -21.84 -11.33
CA ASN A 327 5.68 -22.72 -12.14
C ASN A 327 5.22 -22.78 -13.61
N TYR A 328 3.92 -22.83 -13.84
CA TYR A 328 3.37 -22.78 -15.20
C TYR A 328 3.67 -21.46 -15.89
N LEU A 329 3.33 -20.34 -15.26
CA LEU A 329 3.46 -19.02 -15.85
C LEU A 329 4.91 -18.58 -16.07
N VAL A 330 5.82 -18.92 -15.15
CA VAL A 330 7.23 -18.47 -15.20
C VAL A 330 8.11 -19.43 -15.96
N HIS A 331 7.92 -20.75 -15.74
CA HIS A 331 8.82 -21.80 -16.22
C HIS A 331 8.20 -22.71 -17.27
N GLY A 332 6.88 -22.61 -17.56
CA GLY A 332 6.17 -23.48 -18.50
C GLY A 332 6.02 -24.93 -18.01
N ILE A 333 6.12 -25.16 -16.70
CA ILE A 333 5.92 -26.49 -16.09
C ILE A 333 4.41 -26.71 -15.93
N GLU A 334 3.91 -27.80 -16.51
CA GLU A 334 2.48 -28.13 -16.42
C GLU A 334 2.03 -28.32 -14.95
N PRO A 335 0.83 -27.85 -14.59
CA PRO A 335 0.32 -27.94 -13.22
C PRO A 335 0.34 -29.35 -12.65
N GLU A 336 0.00 -30.36 -13.47
CA GLU A 336 0.04 -31.78 -13.09
C GLU A 336 1.45 -32.21 -12.69
N GLU A 337 2.49 -31.75 -13.40
CA GLU A 337 3.88 -32.10 -13.09
C GLU A 337 4.30 -31.50 -11.73
N THR A 338 3.91 -30.26 -11.44
CA THR A 338 4.16 -29.64 -10.13
C THR A 338 3.46 -30.44 -9.02
N ILE A 339 2.19 -30.84 -9.22
CA ILE A 339 1.40 -31.59 -8.25
C ILE A 339 2.03 -32.98 -8.00
N PHE A 340 2.40 -33.72 -9.07
CA PHE A 340 2.99 -35.08 -8.94
C PHE A 340 4.39 -35.06 -8.32
N ARG A 341 5.13 -33.96 -8.38
CA ARG A 341 6.44 -33.79 -7.74
C ARG A 341 6.33 -33.40 -6.26
N CYS A 342 5.15 -33.02 -5.79
CA CYS A 342 4.94 -32.60 -4.42
C CYS A 342 4.97 -33.83 -3.49
N GLU A 343 5.94 -33.88 -2.57
CA GLU A 343 6.08 -34.92 -1.57
C GLU A 343 5.31 -34.64 -0.27
N GLU A 344 4.75 -33.44 -0.13
CA GLU A 344 4.00 -33.02 1.06
C GLU A 344 2.50 -33.32 0.89
N LEU A 345 1.95 -34.16 1.77
CA LEU A 345 0.55 -34.61 1.71
C LEU A 345 -0.48 -33.53 2.06
N ILE A 346 -0.05 -32.33 2.51
CA ILE A 346 -0.91 -31.25 3.04
C ILE A 346 -0.56 -29.89 2.39
N LYS A 347 -0.09 -29.89 1.17
CA LYS A 347 0.11 -28.63 0.43
C LYS A 347 -1.08 -28.20 -0.40
#